data_38e712f3310828b386a98940cea67e08
#
_entry.id   38e712f3310828b386a98940cea67e08
#
_cell.length_a   1.000
_cell.length_b   1.000
_cell.length_c   1.000
_cell.angle_alpha   90.00
_cell.angle_beta   90.00
_cell.angle_gamma   90.00
#
_symmetry.space_group_name_H-M   'P 1'
#
loop_
_entity.id
_entity.type
_entity.pdbx_description
1 polymer ?
#
loop_
_entity_poly.entity_id
_entity_poly.type
_entity_poly.pdbx_seq_one_letter_code
_entity_poly.pdbx_strand_id
1 'polypeptide(L)'
;MLTFISYIYLIKKKNRSINTATIINKREEKTKRVIIDELEDQFFALNKFNIIKYANPSALKRFGSSLIDKNISSIIRKPELIENIEKAIVENKTKSIDVEIDLPSYQFYKIYIIPGPTHLFTEPDSVVLFLKDFTEITKAQKFKTDFVANVSHELRTPLMAIKGSLETIEGPASDDEKAKKKFMKIMTDQSNRMENLINDLLILTRIELEEHIRPNSLVDINDLFKTIISNFEIILKKKKLNINLSLANPTIVIGDKKKLQTVFSNLLDNAIKYSKENKSIFISSKISDGKLLEKNFMISVKDEGVGIPQRYISRITERFFRVDLEQSNKVGGTGLGLAIVKHIVTQHRGHYEILSEENQGTEIQIYLPAKT
;
A
#
# COMPACT_ATOMS: atom_id res chain seq x y z
N MET A 1 4.24 59.23 -59.76
CA MET A 1 5.22 59.05 -58.64
C MET A 1 4.52 58.81 -57.32
N LEU A 2 3.47 59.49 -56.93
CA LEU A 2 2.74 59.35 -55.67
C LEU A 2 2.04 57.99 -55.51
N THR A 3 1.54 57.36 -56.58
CA THR A 3 0.87 56.06 -56.55
C THR A 3 1.83 54.89 -56.21
N PHE A 4 3.10 54.99 -56.64
CA PHE A 4 4.09 53.96 -56.40
C PHE A 4 4.59 53.98 -54.94
N ILE A 5 4.70 55.15 -54.35
CA ILE A 5 5.07 55.31 -52.93
C ILE A 5 3.96 54.80 -52.01
N SER A 6 2.70 55.06 -52.33
CA SER A 6 1.54 54.55 -51.60
C SER A 6 1.43 53.01 -51.66
N TYR A 7 1.77 52.41 -52.78
CA TYR A 7 1.78 50.95 -52.96
C TYR A 7 2.88 50.26 -52.13
N ILE A 8 4.09 50.86 -52.16
CA ILE A 8 5.21 50.38 -51.32
C ILE A 8 4.91 50.49 -49.81
N TYR A 9 4.25 51.56 -49.38
CA TYR A 9 3.84 51.80 -48.01
C TYR A 9 2.80 50.74 -47.57
N LEU A 10 1.81 50.40 -48.39
CA LEU A 10 0.80 49.38 -48.16
C LEU A 10 1.43 47.99 -48.04
N ILE A 11 2.38 47.65 -48.94
CA ILE A 11 3.09 46.36 -48.88
C ILE A 11 3.93 46.28 -47.59
N LYS A 12 4.67 47.34 -47.19
CA LYS A 12 5.43 47.37 -45.93
C LYS A 12 4.52 47.27 -44.71
N LYS A 13 3.35 47.90 -44.72
CA LYS A 13 2.36 47.85 -43.65
C LYS A 13 1.77 46.43 -43.54
N LYS A 14 1.43 45.78 -44.67
CA LYS A 14 0.94 44.41 -44.74
C LYS A 14 2.00 43.41 -44.27
N ASN A 15 3.24 43.57 -44.71
CA ASN A 15 4.35 42.69 -44.24
C ASN A 15 4.69 42.87 -42.75
N ARG A 16 4.58 44.12 -42.21
CA ARG A 16 4.74 44.35 -40.76
C ARG A 16 3.61 43.66 -39.97
N SER A 17 2.35 43.72 -40.42
CA SER A 17 1.24 43.07 -39.72
C SER A 17 1.35 41.54 -39.74
N ILE A 18 1.81 40.98 -40.88
CA ILE A 18 2.04 39.54 -41.03
C ILE A 18 3.22 39.11 -40.11
N ASN A 19 4.32 39.83 -40.09
CA ASN A 19 5.44 39.55 -39.20
C ASN A 19 5.09 39.64 -37.72
N THR A 20 4.27 40.64 -37.34
CA THR A 20 3.80 40.80 -35.95
C THR A 20 2.88 39.63 -35.54
N ALA A 21 1.94 39.22 -36.39
CA ALA A 21 1.08 38.08 -36.14
C ALA A 21 1.87 36.77 -36.02
N THR A 22 2.88 36.57 -36.89
CA THR A 22 3.76 35.39 -36.83
C THR A 22 4.60 35.34 -35.56
N ILE A 23 5.09 36.51 -35.07
CA ILE A 23 5.86 36.60 -33.82
C ILE A 23 4.96 36.33 -32.59
N ILE A 24 3.74 36.85 -32.60
CA ILE A 24 2.76 36.61 -31.54
C ILE A 24 2.41 35.10 -31.47
N ASN A 25 2.08 34.48 -32.62
CA ASN A 25 1.80 33.05 -32.68
C ASN A 25 2.97 32.19 -32.18
N LYS A 26 4.21 32.49 -32.59
CA LYS A 26 5.40 31.79 -32.11
C LYS A 26 5.62 31.96 -30.61
N ARG A 27 5.31 33.11 -30.03
CA ARG A 27 5.40 33.30 -28.57
C ARG A 27 4.33 32.51 -27.83
N GLU A 28 3.10 32.52 -28.34
CA GLU A 28 2.02 31.71 -27.75
C GLU A 28 2.30 30.21 -27.81
N GLU A 29 2.79 29.69 -28.94
CA GLU A 29 3.20 28.29 -29.07
C GLU A 29 4.33 27.93 -28.10
N LYS A 30 5.33 28.80 -27.95
CA LYS A 30 6.42 28.59 -27.01
C LYS A 30 5.91 28.56 -25.56
N THR A 31 5.00 29.46 -25.19
CA THR A 31 4.42 29.51 -23.85
C THR A 31 3.57 28.26 -23.56
N LYS A 32 2.76 27.83 -24.53
CA LYS A 32 1.95 26.60 -24.41
C LYS A 32 2.81 25.35 -24.26
N ARG A 33 3.92 25.24 -24.99
CA ARG A 33 4.89 24.13 -24.84
C ARG A 33 5.53 24.12 -23.47
N VAL A 34 5.95 25.26 -22.94
CA VAL A 34 6.53 25.35 -21.59
C VAL A 34 5.56 24.81 -20.53
N ILE A 35 4.27 25.13 -20.63
CA ILE A 35 3.26 24.62 -19.68
C ILE A 35 3.15 23.09 -19.77
N ILE A 36 3.13 22.54 -20.97
CA ILE A 36 3.01 21.08 -21.17
C ILE A 36 4.29 20.37 -20.69
N ASP A 37 5.45 21.00 -20.88
CA ASP A 37 6.74 20.43 -20.45
C ASP A 37 6.89 20.39 -18.93
N GLU A 38 6.23 21.28 -18.21
CA GLU A 38 6.22 21.32 -16.73
C GLU A 38 5.13 20.42 -16.10
N LEU A 39 4.24 19.79 -16.92
CA LEU A 39 3.25 18.87 -16.39
C LEU A 39 3.90 17.57 -15.88
N GLU A 40 3.49 17.13 -14.70
CA GLU A 40 3.88 15.82 -14.14
C GLU A 40 3.21 14.65 -14.88
N ASP A 41 2.01 14.87 -15.41
CA ASP A 41 1.27 13.90 -16.19
C ASP A 41 1.89 13.73 -17.60
N GLN A 42 1.70 12.56 -18.21
CA GLN A 42 2.30 12.23 -19.50
C GLN A 42 1.44 12.76 -20.66
N PHE A 43 2.10 13.40 -21.61
CA PHE A 43 1.47 14.02 -22.76
C PHE A 43 2.15 13.57 -24.06
N PHE A 44 1.34 13.11 -25.04
CA PHE A 44 1.80 12.71 -26.37
C PHE A 44 0.99 13.42 -27.44
N ALA A 45 1.64 13.80 -28.54
CA ALA A 45 0.93 14.14 -29.77
C ALA A 45 1.26 13.12 -30.85
N LEU A 46 0.22 12.61 -31.47
CA LEU A 46 0.27 11.58 -32.50
C LEU A 46 -0.18 12.16 -33.84
N ASN A 47 0.41 11.70 -34.94
CA ASN A 47 -0.12 11.93 -36.27
C ASN A 47 -1.24 10.90 -36.60
N LYS A 48 -1.84 11.02 -37.79
CA LYS A 48 -2.90 10.12 -38.29
C LYS A 48 -2.51 8.63 -38.38
N PHE A 49 -1.23 8.30 -38.29
CA PHE A 49 -0.73 6.92 -38.29
C PHE A 49 -0.39 6.42 -36.87
N ASN A 50 -0.83 7.11 -35.84
CA ASN A 50 -0.54 6.81 -34.43
C ASN A 50 0.97 6.87 -34.09
N ILE A 51 1.75 7.63 -34.88
CA ILE A 51 3.17 7.84 -34.64
C ILE A 51 3.35 9.05 -33.73
N ILE A 52 4.15 8.90 -32.68
CA ILE A 52 4.45 9.93 -31.68
C ILE A 52 5.31 11.01 -32.33
N LYS A 53 4.79 12.23 -32.45
CA LYS A 53 5.51 13.40 -32.95
C LYS A 53 6.00 14.33 -31.83
N TYR A 54 5.38 14.22 -30.66
CA TYR A 54 5.82 14.94 -29.47
C TYR A 54 5.48 14.12 -28.21
N ALA A 55 6.37 14.21 -27.22
CA ALA A 55 6.18 13.69 -25.89
C ALA A 55 6.82 14.69 -24.90
N ASN A 56 6.11 15.03 -23.82
CA ASN A 56 6.66 15.92 -22.80
C ASN A 56 7.76 15.22 -21.96
N PRO A 57 8.55 15.97 -21.17
CA PRO A 57 9.64 15.41 -20.34
C PRO A 57 9.16 14.30 -19.40
N SER A 58 7.97 14.42 -18.83
CA SER A 58 7.37 13.39 -17.97
C SER A 58 7.15 12.07 -18.73
N ALA A 59 6.60 12.12 -19.95
CA ALA A 59 6.42 10.95 -20.80
C ALA A 59 7.77 10.31 -21.20
N LEU A 60 8.76 11.13 -21.56
CA LEU A 60 10.11 10.66 -21.90
C LEU A 60 10.81 9.99 -20.71
N LYS A 61 10.69 10.57 -19.52
CA LYS A 61 11.23 10.01 -18.28
C LYS A 61 10.60 8.65 -17.95
N ARG A 62 9.29 8.52 -18.18
CA ARG A 62 8.53 7.33 -17.81
C ARG A 62 8.68 6.17 -18.79
N PHE A 63 8.60 6.44 -20.09
CA PHE A 63 8.55 5.42 -21.14
C PHE A 63 9.84 5.33 -21.96
N GLY A 64 10.83 6.15 -21.63
CA GLY A 64 12.15 6.17 -22.29
C GLY A 64 12.34 7.34 -23.26
N SER A 65 13.58 7.69 -23.54
CA SER A 65 13.93 8.87 -24.35
C SER A 65 13.74 8.66 -25.88
N SER A 66 13.64 7.42 -26.35
CA SER A 66 13.54 7.09 -27.78
C SER A 66 12.11 6.83 -28.24
N LEU A 67 11.15 7.69 -27.85
CA LEU A 67 9.72 7.54 -28.17
C LEU A 67 9.32 8.18 -29.48
N ILE A 68 9.98 9.26 -29.85
CA ILE A 68 9.65 10.02 -31.07
C ILE A 68 9.80 9.14 -32.30
N ASP A 69 8.89 9.29 -33.24
CA ASP A 69 8.74 8.53 -34.47
C ASP A 69 8.41 7.03 -34.28
N LYS A 70 8.09 6.60 -33.06
CA LYS A 70 7.53 5.26 -32.82
C LYS A 70 5.99 5.30 -32.80
N ASN A 71 5.39 4.15 -33.13
CA ASN A 71 3.93 3.99 -32.99
C ASN A 71 3.60 3.83 -31.50
N ILE A 72 2.50 4.47 -31.08
CA ILE A 72 2.03 4.43 -29.68
C ILE A 72 1.76 3.00 -29.17
N SER A 73 1.37 2.08 -30.05
CA SER A 73 1.16 0.66 -29.73
C SER A 73 2.44 -0.07 -29.29
N SER A 74 3.62 0.48 -29.60
CA SER A 74 4.89 -0.10 -29.12
C SER A 74 5.09 0.12 -27.63
N ILE A 75 4.39 1.12 -27.05
CA ILE A 75 4.49 1.54 -25.66
C ILE A 75 3.26 1.06 -24.87
N ILE A 76 2.07 1.33 -25.39
CA ILE A 76 0.80 0.95 -24.79
C ILE A 76 0.16 -0.10 -25.68
N ARG A 77 0.36 -1.38 -25.36
CA ARG A 77 -0.09 -2.54 -26.13
C ARG A 77 -1.54 -2.91 -25.80
N LYS A 78 -2.46 -1.96 -25.98
CA LYS A 78 -3.90 -2.15 -25.75
C LYS A 78 -4.66 -1.84 -27.06
N PRO A 79 -5.27 -2.85 -27.69
CA PRO A 79 -6.05 -2.64 -28.92
C PRO A 79 -7.18 -1.60 -28.77
N GLU A 80 -7.79 -1.56 -27.59
CA GLU A 80 -8.85 -0.60 -27.23
C GLU A 80 -8.40 0.86 -27.37
N LEU A 81 -7.10 1.15 -27.14
CA LEU A 81 -6.56 2.50 -27.31
C LEU A 81 -6.68 2.94 -28.78
N ILE A 82 -6.27 2.09 -29.71
CA ILE A 82 -6.29 2.41 -31.15
C ILE A 82 -7.74 2.59 -31.64
N GLU A 83 -8.63 1.69 -31.26
CA GLU A 83 -10.05 1.79 -31.59
C GLU A 83 -10.67 3.12 -31.09
N ASN A 84 -10.34 3.53 -29.87
CA ASN A 84 -10.84 4.80 -29.32
C ASN A 84 -10.17 6.02 -29.94
N ILE A 85 -8.92 5.93 -30.41
CA ILE A 85 -8.29 6.99 -31.20
C ILE A 85 -9.04 7.19 -32.51
N GLU A 86 -9.32 6.11 -33.25
CA GLU A 86 -10.07 6.15 -34.50
C GLU A 86 -11.49 6.74 -34.29
N LYS A 87 -12.19 6.27 -33.26
CA LYS A 87 -13.52 6.80 -32.90
C LYS A 87 -13.47 8.30 -32.54
N ALA A 88 -12.44 8.73 -31.80
CA ALA A 88 -12.28 10.13 -31.43
C ALA A 88 -12.08 11.03 -32.66
N ILE A 89 -11.28 10.57 -33.64
CA ILE A 89 -11.04 11.30 -34.89
C ILE A 89 -12.33 11.39 -35.71
N VAL A 90 -13.03 10.25 -35.94
CA VAL A 90 -14.25 10.19 -36.76
C VAL A 90 -15.37 11.03 -36.16
N GLU A 91 -15.60 10.93 -34.87
CA GLU A 91 -16.64 11.65 -34.16
C GLU A 91 -16.28 13.12 -33.84
N ASN A 92 -15.01 13.47 -33.99
CA ASN A 92 -14.41 14.75 -33.53
C ASN A 92 -14.79 15.09 -32.08
N LYS A 93 -14.69 14.09 -31.19
CA LYS A 93 -15.04 14.21 -29.78
C LYS A 93 -13.95 13.62 -28.91
N THR A 94 -13.66 14.27 -27.79
CA THR A 94 -12.78 13.72 -26.76
C THR A 94 -13.36 12.42 -26.21
N LYS A 95 -12.53 11.37 -26.18
CA LYS A 95 -12.83 10.09 -25.55
C LYS A 95 -11.92 9.90 -24.34
N SER A 96 -12.28 8.99 -23.47
CA SER A 96 -11.38 8.55 -22.38
C SER A 96 -11.49 7.04 -22.19
N ILE A 97 -10.37 6.42 -21.90
CA ILE A 97 -10.28 4.99 -21.59
C ILE A 97 -9.43 4.80 -20.34
N ASP A 98 -9.71 3.74 -19.61
CA ASP A 98 -8.92 3.30 -18.47
C ASP A 98 -7.98 2.19 -18.93
N VAL A 99 -6.68 2.32 -18.61
CA VAL A 99 -5.65 1.39 -19.10
C VAL A 99 -4.76 0.96 -17.95
N GLU A 100 -4.61 -0.34 -17.79
CA GLU A 100 -3.63 -0.94 -16.89
C GLU A 100 -2.36 -1.31 -17.64
N ILE A 101 -1.20 -0.92 -17.11
CA ILE A 101 0.13 -1.22 -17.64
C ILE A 101 0.92 -1.95 -16.55
N ASP A 102 1.34 -3.19 -16.82
CA ASP A 102 1.99 -4.04 -15.81
C ASP A 102 3.52 -3.93 -15.77
N LEU A 103 4.14 -3.35 -16.79
CA LEU A 103 5.60 -3.29 -16.92
C LEU A 103 6.13 -1.86 -17.00
N PRO A 104 7.21 -1.52 -16.29
CA PRO A 104 8.00 -2.35 -15.34
C PRO A 104 7.34 -2.52 -13.96
N SER A 105 6.25 -1.82 -13.69
CA SER A 105 5.42 -1.92 -12.49
C SER A 105 3.97 -1.64 -12.84
N TYR A 106 3.05 -2.24 -12.10
CA TYR A 106 1.62 -2.00 -12.27
C TYR A 106 1.28 -0.53 -12.14
N GLN A 107 0.60 0.01 -13.13
CA GLN A 107 0.09 1.38 -13.16
C GLN A 107 -1.29 1.42 -13.82
N PHE A 108 -2.11 2.32 -13.31
CA PHE A 108 -3.45 2.57 -13.80
C PHE A 108 -3.53 3.99 -14.35
N TYR A 109 -3.72 4.10 -15.66
CA TYR A 109 -3.87 5.39 -16.35
C TYR A 109 -5.28 5.59 -16.84
N LYS A 110 -5.79 6.80 -16.66
CA LYS A 110 -6.91 7.30 -17.44
C LYS A 110 -6.36 8.10 -18.61
N ILE A 111 -6.57 7.61 -19.82
CA ILE A 111 -6.08 8.23 -21.04
C ILE A 111 -7.20 9.04 -21.66
N TYR A 112 -6.99 10.34 -21.78
CA TYR A 112 -7.87 11.23 -22.52
C TYR A 112 -7.32 11.35 -23.94
N ILE A 113 -8.19 11.12 -24.92
CA ILE A 113 -7.91 11.12 -26.36
C ILE A 113 -8.61 12.33 -26.95
N ILE A 114 -7.84 13.34 -27.34
CA ILE A 114 -8.32 14.63 -27.80
C ILE A 114 -8.02 14.74 -29.30
N PRO A 115 -9.03 14.71 -30.19
CA PRO A 115 -8.81 14.86 -31.63
C PRO A 115 -8.33 16.28 -31.98
N GLY A 116 -7.47 16.38 -33.02
CA GLY A 116 -6.97 17.63 -33.57
C GLY A 116 -7.70 18.10 -34.85
N PRO A 117 -7.35 19.24 -35.42
CA PRO A 117 -6.19 20.04 -35.06
C PRO A 117 -6.38 20.80 -33.73
N THR A 118 -5.42 20.66 -32.87
CA THR A 118 -5.37 21.49 -31.66
C THR A 118 -4.54 22.74 -31.97
N HIS A 119 -4.71 23.81 -31.20
CA HIS A 119 -3.86 25.00 -31.30
C HIS A 119 -2.36 24.73 -31.06
N LEU A 120 -2.03 23.50 -30.66
CA LEU A 120 -0.66 23.06 -30.37
C LEU A 120 -0.05 22.25 -31.52
N PHE A 121 -0.89 21.55 -32.29
CA PHE A 121 -0.48 20.68 -33.39
C PHE A 121 -1.39 20.92 -34.58
N THR A 122 -0.84 21.48 -35.64
CA THR A 122 -1.57 21.97 -36.80
C THR A 122 -1.84 20.90 -37.87
N GLU A 123 -1.31 19.68 -37.71
CA GLU A 123 -1.55 18.61 -38.67
C GLU A 123 -3.02 18.16 -38.60
N PRO A 124 -3.73 18.06 -39.74
CA PRO A 124 -5.06 17.46 -39.78
C PRO A 124 -5.00 16.00 -39.35
N ASP A 125 -6.02 15.50 -38.65
CA ASP A 125 -6.13 14.15 -38.11
C ASP A 125 -5.08 13.81 -37.04
N SER A 126 -4.49 14.81 -36.41
CA SER A 126 -3.62 14.60 -35.24
C SER A 126 -4.45 14.30 -33.99
N VAL A 127 -3.87 13.59 -33.05
CA VAL A 127 -4.49 13.26 -31.76
C VAL A 127 -3.53 13.60 -30.61
N VAL A 128 -4.08 14.16 -29.58
CA VAL A 128 -3.36 14.37 -28.32
C VAL A 128 -3.82 13.31 -27.31
N LEU A 129 -2.86 12.62 -26.71
CA LEU A 129 -3.09 11.74 -25.57
C LEU A 129 -2.58 12.41 -24.29
N PHE A 130 -3.45 12.51 -23.32
CA PHE A 130 -3.12 12.96 -21.98
C PHE A 130 -3.35 11.79 -21.01
N LEU A 131 -2.28 11.30 -20.42
CA LEU A 131 -2.30 10.16 -19.49
C LEU A 131 -2.23 10.67 -18.07
N LYS A 132 -3.32 10.51 -17.35
CA LYS A 132 -3.37 10.84 -15.93
C LYS A 132 -3.17 9.58 -15.10
N ASP A 133 -2.17 9.62 -14.22
CA ASP A 133 -1.86 8.49 -13.33
C ASP A 133 -2.85 8.44 -12.16
N PHE A 134 -3.63 7.38 -12.10
CA PHE A 134 -4.58 7.08 -11.02
C PHE A 134 -4.13 5.87 -10.17
N THR A 135 -2.89 5.45 -10.33
CA THR A 135 -2.38 4.23 -9.69
C THR A 135 -2.60 4.22 -8.18
N GLU A 136 -2.21 5.29 -7.50
CA GLU A 136 -2.33 5.35 -6.04
C GLU A 136 -3.80 5.42 -5.59
N ILE A 137 -4.64 6.15 -6.32
CA ILE A 137 -6.08 6.23 -6.02
C ILE A 137 -6.75 4.88 -6.23
N THR A 138 -6.43 4.20 -7.33
CA THR A 138 -6.99 2.88 -7.66
C THR A 138 -6.51 1.82 -6.68
N LYS A 139 -5.23 1.83 -6.31
CA LYS A 139 -4.69 0.96 -5.25
C LYS A 139 -5.42 1.19 -3.92
N ALA A 140 -5.62 2.44 -3.52
CA ALA A 140 -6.31 2.77 -2.28
C ALA A 140 -7.78 2.32 -2.30
N GLN A 141 -8.48 2.48 -3.43
CA GLN A 141 -9.86 2.00 -3.60
C GLN A 141 -9.95 0.48 -3.55
N LYS A 142 -9.10 -0.21 -4.31
CA LYS A 142 -9.02 -1.69 -4.30
C LYS A 142 -8.74 -2.19 -2.90
N PHE A 143 -7.76 -1.59 -2.24
CA PHE A 143 -7.41 -1.91 -0.87
C PHE A 143 -8.60 -1.75 0.10
N LYS A 144 -9.39 -0.67 -0.02
CA LYS A 144 -10.60 -0.47 0.79
C LYS A 144 -11.67 -1.52 0.50
N THR A 145 -11.87 -1.87 -0.77
CA THR A 145 -12.85 -2.89 -1.17
C THR A 145 -12.45 -4.27 -0.66
N ASP A 146 -11.19 -4.66 -0.85
CA ASP A 146 -10.66 -5.94 -0.36
C ASP A 146 -10.71 -6.02 1.17
N PHE A 147 -10.45 -4.90 1.87
CA PHE A 147 -10.57 -4.83 3.32
C PHE A 147 -12.00 -5.13 3.79
N VAL A 148 -13.02 -4.46 3.22
CA VAL A 148 -14.43 -4.70 3.58
C VAL A 148 -14.85 -6.14 3.27
N ALA A 149 -14.44 -6.68 2.14
CA ALA A 149 -14.71 -8.06 1.77
C ALA A 149 -14.10 -9.04 2.77
N ASN A 150 -12.83 -8.87 3.13
CA ASN A 150 -12.12 -9.73 4.07
C ASN A 150 -12.73 -9.63 5.49
N VAL A 151 -13.05 -8.44 5.98
CA VAL A 151 -13.76 -8.26 7.27
C VAL A 151 -15.07 -9.03 7.27
N SER A 152 -15.86 -8.91 6.19
CA SER A 152 -17.14 -9.61 6.07
C SER A 152 -16.97 -11.14 6.11
N HIS A 153 -15.94 -11.66 5.46
CA HIS A 153 -15.62 -13.07 5.47
C HIS A 153 -15.18 -13.57 6.85
N GLU A 154 -14.25 -12.85 7.50
CA GLU A 154 -13.72 -13.22 8.83
C GLU A 154 -14.76 -13.10 9.94
N LEU A 155 -15.78 -12.26 9.80
CA LEU A 155 -16.92 -12.21 10.72
C LEU A 155 -17.99 -13.26 10.41
N ARG A 156 -18.22 -13.61 9.15
CA ARG A 156 -19.25 -14.58 8.76
C ARG A 156 -18.94 -15.98 9.27
N THR A 157 -17.68 -16.42 9.18
CA THR A 157 -17.27 -17.76 9.58
C THR A 157 -17.56 -18.08 11.06
N PRO A 158 -17.13 -17.27 12.05
CA PRO A 158 -17.46 -17.53 13.45
C PRO A 158 -18.97 -17.40 13.73
N LEU A 159 -19.66 -16.45 13.07
CA LEU A 159 -21.12 -16.30 13.22
C LEU A 159 -21.87 -17.55 12.78
N MET A 160 -21.48 -18.15 11.64
CA MET A 160 -22.08 -19.43 11.17
C MET A 160 -21.79 -20.58 12.13
N ALA A 161 -20.58 -20.62 12.73
CA ALA A 161 -20.25 -21.64 13.71
C ALA A 161 -21.06 -21.49 15.01
N ILE A 162 -21.31 -20.26 15.47
CA ILE A 162 -22.20 -19.97 16.62
C ILE A 162 -23.62 -20.42 16.30
N LYS A 163 -24.16 -20.01 15.14
CA LYS A 163 -25.51 -20.35 14.70
C LYS A 163 -25.72 -21.88 14.60
N GLY A 164 -24.81 -22.58 13.93
CA GLY A 164 -24.89 -24.04 13.77
C GLY A 164 -24.72 -24.78 15.10
N SER A 165 -23.92 -24.24 16.05
CA SER A 165 -23.82 -24.79 17.41
C SER A 165 -25.11 -24.64 18.18
N LEU A 166 -25.78 -23.47 18.05
CA LEU A 166 -27.09 -23.21 18.67
C LEU A 166 -28.17 -24.17 18.13
N GLU A 167 -28.29 -24.26 16.80
CA GLU A 167 -29.23 -25.17 16.14
C GLU A 167 -29.00 -26.67 16.58
N THR A 168 -27.73 -27.04 16.78
CA THR A 168 -27.39 -28.38 17.26
C THR A 168 -27.82 -28.60 18.71
N ILE A 169 -27.65 -27.59 19.59
CA ILE A 169 -28.07 -27.66 21.01
C ILE A 169 -29.60 -27.71 21.11
N GLU A 170 -30.32 -26.94 20.28
CA GLU A 170 -31.80 -26.93 20.28
C GLU A 170 -32.44 -28.16 19.66
N GLY A 171 -31.69 -28.86 18.78
CA GLY A 171 -32.19 -30.04 18.05
C GLY A 171 -31.49 -31.37 18.46
N PRO A 172 -30.54 -31.87 17.64
CA PRO A 172 -29.99 -33.21 17.83
C PRO A 172 -29.27 -33.46 19.17
N ALA A 173 -28.78 -32.40 19.83
CA ALA A 173 -28.06 -32.49 21.11
C ALA A 173 -28.92 -32.05 22.31
N SER A 174 -30.25 -31.91 22.14
CA SER A 174 -31.12 -31.38 23.18
C SER A 174 -31.11 -32.21 24.49
N ASP A 175 -30.83 -33.48 24.42
CA ASP A 175 -30.77 -34.38 25.59
C ASP A 175 -29.34 -34.83 25.93
N ASP A 176 -28.31 -34.36 25.19
CA ASP A 176 -26.90 -34.71 25.44
C ASP A 176 -26.13 -33.55 26.13
N GLU A 177 -26.02 -33.63 27.45
CA GLU A 177 -25.32 -32.67 28.28
C GLU A 177 -23.81 -32.50 27.94
N LYS A 178 -23.17 -33.59 27.43
CA LYS A 178 -21.74 -33.50 27.02
C LYS A 178 -21.61 -32.73 25.70
N ALA A 179 -22.50 -33.03 24.76
CA ALA A 179 -22.56 -32.31 23.50
C ALA A 179 -22.91 -30.81 23.73
N LYS A 180 -23.91 -30.50 24.57
CA LYS A 180 -24.25 -29.12 24.93
C LYS A 180 -23.04 -28.36 25.46
N LYS A 181 -22.30 -28.92 26.43
CA LYS A 181 -21.08 -28.27 26.97
C LYS A 181 -20.03 -28.03 25.90
N LYS A 182 -19.85 -28.99 24.98
CA LYS A 182 -18.91 -28.85 23.85
C LYS A 182 -19.31 -27.71 22.92
N PHE A 183 -20.59 -27.64 22.50
CA PHE A 183 -21.08 -26.61 21.59
C PHE A 183 -21.12 -25.23 22.26
N MET A 184 -21.48 -25.13 23.54
CA MET A 184 -21.37 -23.87 24.31
C MET A 184 -19.93 -23.39 24.35
N LYS A 185 -18.95 -24.26 24.53
CA LYS A 185 -17.53 -23.87 24.47
C LYS A 185 -17.15 -23.35 23.09
N ILE A 186 -17.58 -24.02 22.01
CA ILE A 186 -17.33 -23.55 20.63
C ILE A 186 -17.92 -22.15 20.46
N MET A 187 -19.15 -21.91 20.87
CA MET A 187 -19.81 -20.59 20.79
C MET A 187 -19.00 -19.51 21.53
N THR A 188 -18.56 -19.80 22.76
CA THR A 188 -17.72 -18.90 23.54
C THR A 188 -16.40 -18.59 22.85
N ASP A 189 -15.71 -19.61 22.34
CA ASP A 189 -14.43 -19.46 21.63
C ASP A 189 -14.61 -18.62 20.35
N GLN A 190 -15.72 -18.81 19.60
CA GLN A 190 -16.00 -18.02 18.40
C GLN A 190 -16.42 -16.58 18.73
N SER A 191 -17.16 -16.36 19.81
CA SER A 191 -17.51 -15.01 20.29
C SER A 191 -16.26 -14.23 20.67
N ASN A 192 -15.34 -14.84 21.44
CA ASN A 192 -14.06 -14.21 21.80
C ASN A 192 -13.20 -13.90 20.56
N ARG A 193 -13.24 -14.78 19.54
CA ARG A 193 -12.54 -14.53 18.27
C ARG A 193 -13.12 -13.32 17.55
N MET A 194 -14.45 -13.14 17.50
CA MET A 194 -15.10 -11.97 16.91
C MET A 194 -14.74 -10.70 17.66
N GLU A 195 -14.77 -10.74 19.00
CA GLU A 195 -14.38 -9.60 19.84
C GLU A 195 -12.95 -9.16 19.56
N ASN A 196 -12.00 -10.09 19.51
CA ASN A 196 -10.60 -9.79 19.18
C ASN A 196 -10.46 -9.19 17.77
N LEU A 197 -11.19 -9.71 16.77
CA LEU A 197 -11.18 -9.19 15.42
C LEU A 197 -11.69 -7.74 15.37
N ILE A 198 -12.80 -7.46 16.07
CA ILE A 198 -13.36 -6.11 16.15
C ILE A 198 -12.38 -5.15 16.83
N ASN A 199 -11.75 -5.57 17.92
CA ASN A 199 -10.76 -4.76 18.63
C ASN A 199 -9.53 -4.47 17.73
N ASP A 200 -9.02 -5.47 17.02
CA ASP A 200 -7.93 -5.28 16.06
C ASP A 200 -8.29 -4.29 14.96
N LEU A 201 -9.52 -4.35 14.42
CA LEU A 201 -10.04 -3.42 13.42
C LEU A 201 -10.12 -1.98 13.95
N LEU A 202 -10.62 -1.81 15.17
CA LEU A 202 -10.70 -0.49 15.83
C LEU A 202 -9.32 0.10 16.09
N ILE A 203 -8.36 -0.72 16.54
CA ILE A 203 -6.96 -0.32 16.74
C ILE A 203 -6.36 0.11 15.41
N LEU A 204 -6.50 -0.71 14.36
CA LEU A 204 -5.95 -0.43 13.03
C LEU A 204 -6.53 0.88 12.46
N THR A 205 -7.85 1.05 12.52
CA THR A 205 -8.52 2.27 12.03
C THR A 205 -8.03 3.52 12.76
N ARG A 206 -7.87 3.43 14.10
CA ARG A 206 -7.36 4.54 14.92
C ARG A 206 -5.93 4.90 14.54
N ILE A 207 -5.06 3.90 14.37
CA ILE A 207 -3.65 4.12 14.00
C ILE A 207 -3.55 4.78 12.64
N GLU A 208 -4.38 4.39 11.67
CA GLU A 208 -4.42 5.01 10.33
C GLU A 208 -4.84 6.48 10.37
N LEU A 209 -5.86 6.80 11.16
CA LEU A 209 -6.28 8.19 11.34
C LEU A 209 -5.22 9.06 12.02
N GLU A 210 -4.43 8.46 12.90
CA GLU A 210 -3.38 9.13 13.68
C GLU A 210 -1.96 8.96 13.09
N GLU A 211 -1.80 8.40 11.89
CA GLU A 211 -0.49 8.07 11.32
C GLU A 211 0.45 9.29 11.22
N HIS A 212 -0.11 10.48 11.03
CA HIS A 212 0.62 11.74 10.97
C HIS A 212 1.06 12.27 12.35
N ILE A 213 0.49 11.75 13.47
CA ILE A 213 0.79 12.20 14.83
C ILE A 213 1.98 11.41 15.37
N ARG A 214 3.11 12.10 15.53
CA ARG A 214 4.32 11.48 16.10
C ARG A 214 4.25 11.39 17.60
N PRO A 215 4.43 10.21 18.21
CA PRO A 215 4.60 10.07 19.65
C PRO A 215 5.91 10.73 20.12
N ASN A 216 5.88 11.36 21.29
CA ASN A 216 7.03 12.08 21.86
C ASN A 216 7.32 11.73 23.33
N SER A 217 6.60 10.77 23.91
CA SER A 217 6.79 10.35 25.30
C SER A 217 7.97 9.37 25.42
N LEU A 218 8.52 9.29 26.62
CA LEU A 218 9.59 8.32 26.92
C LEU A 218 8.96 7.04 27.47
N VAL A 219 9.38 5.91 26.93
CA VAL A 219 8.88 4.58 27.34
C VAL A 219 10.06 3.70 27.72
N ASP A 220 10.00 3.18 28.94
CA ASP A 220 10.91 2.13 29.40
C ASP A 220 10.40 0.77 28.91
N ILE A 221 11.20 0.15 28.05
CA ILE A 221 10.89 -1.15 27.44
C ILE A 221 11.00 -2.29 28.48
N ASN A 222 11.87 -2.15 29.46
CA ASN A 222 11.99 -3.16 30.52
C ASN A 222 10.69 -3.30 31.33
N ASP A 223 10.11 -2.18 31.75
CA ASP A 223 8.83 -2.18 32.49
C ASP A 223 7.65 -2.59 31.61
N LEU A 224 7.71 -2.26 30.32
CA LEU A 224 6.71 -2.67 29.35
C LEU A 224 6.66 -4.21 29.24
N PHE A 225 7.81 -4.87 29.06
CA PHE A 225 7.89 -6.33 28.96
C PHE A 225 7.51 -7.04 30.25
N LYS A 226 7.84 -6.51 31.43
CA LYS A 226 7.34 -7.08 32.70
C LYS A 226 5.82 -7.17 32.72
N THR A 227 5.15 -6.06 32.29
CA THR A 227 3.69 -6.01 32.23
C THR A 227 3.13 -6.97 31.17
N ILE A 228 3.75 -7.03 29.99
CA ILE A 228 3.29 -7.91 28.91
C ILE A 228 3.44 -9.37 29.33
N ILE A 229 4.61 -9.77 29.81
CA ILE A 229 4.89 -11.17 30.19
C ILE A 229 3.92 -11.67 31.29
N SER A 230 3.59 -10.81 32.27
CA SER A 230 2.62 -11.16 33.31
C SER A 230 1.22 -11.48 32.74
N ASN A 231 0.80 -10.81 31.67
CA ASN A 231 -0.48 -11.06 31.03
C ASN A 231 -0.53 -12.44 30.31
N PHE A 232 0.62 -12.96 29.91
CA PHE A 232 0.72 -14.25 29.22
C PHE A 232 1.15 -15.42 30.13
N GLU A 233 1.32 -15.20 31.45
CA GLU A 233 1.86 -16.20 32.38
C GLU A 233 1.10 -17.54 32.36
N ILE A 234 -0.23 -17.50 32.32
CA ILE A 234 -1.08 -18.68 32.34
C ILE A 234 -0.86 -19.55 31.09
N ILE A 235 -0.81 -18.91 29.90
CA ILE A 235 -0.64 -19.62 28.64
C ILE A 235 0.80 -20.13 28.48
N LEU A 236 1.80 -19.37 28.94
CA LEU A 236 3.20 -19.79 28.98
C LEU A 236 3.40 -21.05 29.83
N LYS A 237 2.81 -21.08 31.05
CA LYS A 237 2.83 -22.25 31.93
C LYS A 237 2.13 -23.43 31.28
N LYS A 238 0.97 -23.22 30.66
CA LYS A 238 0.19 -24.28 29.99
C LYS A 238 0.97 -24.93 28.84
N LYS A 239 1.67 -24.13 28.01
CA LYS A 239 2.51 -24.62 26.90
C LYS A 239 3.93 -25.00 27.33
N LYS A 240 4.29 -24.80 28.61
CA LYS A 240 5.65 -25.02 29.14
C LYS A 240 6.72 -24.24 28.34
N LEU A 241 6.41 -23.00 27.97
CA LEU A 241 7.32 -22.13 27.25
C LEU A 241 8.16 -21.33 28.23
N ASN A 242 9.48 -21.21 27.96
CA ASN A 242 10.41 -20.41 28.76
C ASN A 242 10.66 -19.06 28.07
N ILE A 243 10.61 -17.96 28.82
CA ILE A 243 11.00 -16.65 28.31
C ILE A 243 12.41 -16.32 28.81
N ASN A 244 13.33 -16.10 27.88
CA ASN A 244 14.68 -15.62 28.13
C ASN A 244 14.75 -14.11 27.84
N LEU A 245 14.80 -13.29 28.87
CA LEU A 245 14.82 -11.84 28.77
C LEU A 245 16.24 -11.30 28.93
N SER A 246 16.77 -10.65 27.89
CA SER A 246 18.12 -10.03 27.87
C SER A 246 18.03 -8.61 27.31
N LEU A 247 17.47 -7.69 28.10
CA LEU A 247 17.32 -6.29 27.72
C LEU A 247 18.49 -5.45 28.26
N ALA A 248 18.97 -4.50 27.47
CA ALA A 248 19.85 -3.46 27.94
C ALA A 248 19.16 -2.63 29.05
N ASN A 249 19.90 -2.12 29.98
CA ASN A 249 19.35 -1.34 31.08
C ASN A 249 20.10 0.01 31.24
N PRO A 250 19.39 1.16 31.01
CA PRO A 250 17.98 1.28 30.60
C PRO A 250 17.79 1.11 29.11
N THR A 251 16.61 0.60 28.67
CA THR A 251 16.14 0.64 27.27
C THR A 251 15.01 1.65 27.18
N ILE A 252 15.32 2.94 26.94
CA ILE A 252 14.34 4.02 26.87
C ILE A 252 14.21 4.46 25.42
N VAL A 253 12.99 4.35 24.88
CA VAL A 253 12.64 4.77 23.52
C VAL A 253 11.64 5.92 23.52
N ILE A 254 11.59 6.67 22.43
CA ILE A 254 10.56 7.69 22.19
C ILE A 254 9.34 7.01 21.58
N GLY A 255 8.18 7.07 22.28
CA GLY A 255 6.98 6.39 21.78
C GLY A 255 5.73 6.61 22.62
N ASP A 256 4.65 5.98 22.17
CA ASP A 256 3.39 5.85 22.93
C ASP A 256 3.39 4.49 23.64
N LYS A 257 3.30 4.50 24.96
CA LYS A 257 3.35 3.29 25.80
C LYS A 257 2.27 2.27 25.42
N LYS A 258 1.03 2.72 25.16
CA LYS A 258 -0.09 1.82 24.84
C LYS A 258 0.12 1.18 23.46
N LYS A 259 0.55 1.98 22.46
CA LYS A 259 0.83 1.49 21.11
C LYS A 259 2.01 0.52 21.10
N LEU A 260 3.10 0.84 21.81
CA LEU A 260 4.25 -0.08 21.95
C LEU A 260 3.88 -1.36 22.72
N GLN A 261 2.99 -1.26 23.72
CA GLN A 261 2.45 -2.45 24.39
C GLN A 261 1.68 -3.33 23.38
N THR A 262 0.89 -2.74 22.50
CA THR A 262 0.19 -3.48 21.43
C THR A 262 1.19 -4.16 20.49
N VAL A 263 2.28 -3.47 20.09
CA VAL A 263 3.33 -4.06 19.24
C VAL A 263 3.90 -5.32 19.89
N PHE A 264 4.47 -5.18 21.10
CA PHE A 264 5.17 -6.29 21.72
C PHE A 264 4.23 -7.39 22.22
N SER A 265 2.98 -7.07 22.57
CA SER A 265 1.95 -8.09 22.86
C SER A 265 1.62 -8.92 21.62
N ASN A 266 1.48 -8.29 20.44
CA ASN A 266 1.24 -9.01 19.19
C ASN A 266 2.43 -9.91 18.81
N LEU A 267 3.67 -9.43 19.01
CA LEU A 267 4.86 -10.22 18.71
C LEU A 267 4.98 -11.42 19.67
N LEU A 268 4.74 -11.19 20.97
CA LEU A 268 4.80 -12.26 21.97
C LEU A 268 3.66 -13.28 21.79
N ASP A 269 2.44 -12.81 21.47
CA ASP A 269 1.29 -13.70 21.17
C ASP A 269 1.58 -14.60 19.96
N ASN A 270 2.16 -14.03 18.89
CA ASN A 270 2.59 -14.80 17.73
C ASN A 270 3.69 -15.82 18.12
N ALA A 271 4.71 -15.41 18.84
CA ALA A 271 5.76 -16.30 19.31
C ALA A 271 5.18 -17.47 20.16
N ILE A 272 4.26 -17.19 21.07
CA ILE A 272 3.56 -18.20 21.86
C ILE A 272 2.70 -19.11 21.00
N LYS A 273 1.97 -18.56 20.05
CA LYS A 273 1.05 -19.30 19.17
C LYS A 273 1.79 -20.31 18.31
N TYR A 274 2.88 -19.89 17.68
CA TYR A 274 3.60 -20.70 16.69
C TYR A 274 4.76 -21.52 17.27
N SER A 275 5.16 -21.28 18.52
CA SER A 275 6.13 -22.13 19.23
C SER A 275 5.52 -23.51 19.57
N LYS A 276 6.37 -24.54 19.47
CA LYS A 276 6.07 -25.88 19.99
C LYS A 276 6.17 -25.88 21.52
N GLU A 277 5.56 -26.86 22.18
CA GLU A 277 5.67 -27.02 23.62
C GLU A 277 7.13 -27.28 24.06
N ASN A 278 7.46 -26.89 25.30
CA ASN A 278 8.78 -27.03 25.91
C ASN A 278 9.90 -26.26 25.15
N LYS A 279 9.59 -25.20 24.42
CA LYS A 279 10.52 -24.36 23.69
C LYS A 279 10.76 -23.03 24.41
N SER A 280 11.72 -22.25 23.91
CA SER A 280 12.06 -20.95 24.45
C SER A 280 11.68 -19.81 23.51
N ILE A 281 11.31 -18.68 24.12
CA ILE A 281 11.15 -17.39 23.44
C ILE A 281 12.22 -16.46 23.99
N PHE A 282 12.98 -15.85 23.09
CA PHE A 282 14.07 -14.95 23.44
C PHE A 282 13.64 -13.50 23.16
N ILE A 283 13.75 -12.66 24.16
CA ILE A 283 13.49 -11.22 24.04
C ILE A 283 14.77 -10.49 24.38
N SER A 284 15.29 -9.71 23.45
CA SER A 284 16.54 -8.98 23.67
C SER A 284 16.46 -7.55 23.18
N SER A 285 17.31 -6.67 23.73
CA SER A 285 17.51 -5.34 23.18
C SER A 285 18.99 -4.98 23.10
N LYS A 286 19.37 -4.26 22.08
CA LYS A 286 20.70 -3.68 21.91
C LYS A 286 20.64 -2.31 21.26
N ILE A 287 21.65 -1.49 21.52
CA ILE A 287 21.84 -0.24 20.81
C ILE A 287 22.30 -0.58 19.37
N SER A 288 21.70 0.05 18.39
CA SER A 288 22.06 -0.07 16.98
C SER A 288 22.37 1.31 16.43
N ASP A 289 23.45 1.42 15.68
CA ASP A 289 23.78 2.66 14.96
C ASP A 289 22.80 2.82 13.79
N GLY A 290 22.00 3.89 13.82
CA GLY A 290 21.04 4.21 12.78
C GLY A 290 21.74 4.74 11.51
N LYS A 291 21.07 4.63 10.35
CA LYS A 291 21.58 5.12 9.05
C LYS A 291 21.83 6.64 8.99
N LEU A 292 21.41 7.42 9.99
CA LEU A 292 21.42 8.90 10.02
C LEU A 292 21.98 9.48 11.32
N LEU A 293 23.03 8.91 11.89
CA LEU A 293 23.66 9.40 13.15
C LEU A 293 22.75 9.37 14.40
N GLU A 294 21.50 8.94 14.30
CA GLU A 294 20.60 8.76 15.43
C GLU A 294 20.77 7.36 16.01
N LYS A 295 20.96 7.27 17.31
CA LYS A 295 20.99 5.98 18.01
C LYS A 295 19.58 5.39 18.04
N ASN A 296 19.46 4.13 17.67
CA ASN A 296 18.22 3.37 17.76
C ASN A 296 18.40 2.23 18.77
N PHE A 297 17.31 1.85 19.44
CA PHE A 297 17.25 0.55 20.10
C PHE A 297 16.64 -0.47 19.15
N MET A 298 17.38 -1.54 18.93
CA MET A 298 16.84 -2.76 18.33
C MET A 298 16.29 -3.64 19.43
N ILE A 299 15.00 -3.96 19.36
CA ILE A 299 14.30 -4.87 20.26
C ILE A 299 13.88 -6.09 19.44
N SER A 300 14.31 -7.28 19.85
CA SER A 300 14.06 -8.54 19.16
C SER A 300 13.16 -9.45 19.98
N VAL A 301 12.20 -10.08 19.29
CA VAL A 301 11.42 -11.22 19.80
C VAL A 301 11.67 -12.39 18.87
N LYS A 302 12.29 -13.46 19.41
CA LYS A 302 12.65 -14.66 18.66
C LYS A 302 11.97 -15.87 19.26
N ASP A 303 11.33 -16.68 18.43
CA ASP A 303 10.74 -17.98 18.79
C ASP A 303 11.51 -19.14 18.12
N GLU A 304 11.29 -20.34 18.66
CA GLU A 304 11.75 -21.62 18.10
C GLU A 304 10.58 -22.40 17.50
N GLY A 305 9.73 -21.70 16.74
CA GLY A 305 8.51 -22.24 16.16
C GLY A 305 8.70 -22.88 14.79
N VAL A 306 7.61 -22.93 14.04
CA VAL A 306 7.57 -23.53 12.69
C VAL A 306 8.26 -22.69 11.63
N GLY A 307 8.56 -21.42 11.93
CA GLY A 307 9.14 -20.49 10.97
C GLY A 307 8.19 -20.10 9.83
N ILE A 308 8.68 -19.27 8.91
CA ILE A 308 7.93 -18.71 7.80
C ILE A 308 8.72 -18.95 6.51
N PRO A 309 8.12 -19.61 5.49
CA PRO A 309 8.76 -19.77 4.19
C PRO A 309 9.11 -18.40 3.55
N GLN A 310 10.30 -18.29 2.98
CA GLN A 310 10.88 -17.05 2.46
C GLN A 310 9.94 -16.29 1.51
N ARG A 311 9.20 -17.02 0.67
CA ARG A 311 8.23 -16.46 -0.29
C ARG A 311 7.09 -15.65 0.36
N TYR A 312 6.83 -15.83 1.65
CA TYR A 312 5.75 -15.15 2.35
C TYR A 312 6.21 -14.01 3.25
N ILE A 313 7.53 -13.86 3.51
CA ILE A 313 8.06 -12.84 4.43
C ILE A 313 7.63 -11.43 4.03
N SER A 314 7.63 -11.10 2.75
CA SER A 314 7.19 -9.78 2.27
C SER A 314 5.67 -9.53 2.48
N ARG A 315 4.88 -10.61 2.61
CA ARG A 315 3.42 -10.55 2.65
C ARG A 315 2.82 -10.67 4.04
N ILE A 316 3.55 -11.23 5.02
CA ILE A 316 2.99 -11.50 6.35
C ILE A 316 2.57 -10.25 7.14
N THR A 317 2.96 -9.06 6.69
CA THR A 317 2.50 -7.77 7.22
C THR A 317 1.32 -7.19 6.45
N GLU A 318 0.82 -7.88 5.41
CA GLU A 318 -0.43 -7.55 4.74
C GLU A 318 -1.62 -7.89 5.66
N ARG A 319 -2.70 -7.11 5.57
CA ARG A 319 -3.89 -7.35 6.39
C ARG A 319 -4.56 -8.65 5.98
N PHE A 320 -5.02 -9.43 6.98
CA PHE A 320 -5.67 -10.74 6.79
C PHE A 320 -4.81 -11.82 6.14
N PHE A 321 -3.52 -11.53 5.87
CA PHE A 321 -2.64 -12.53 5.29
C PHE A 321 -2.28 -13.61 6.31
N ARG A 322 -2.28 -14.86 5.87
CA ARG A 322 -1.92 -16.06 6.66
C ARG A 322 -1.20 -17.03 5.74
N VAL A 323 -0.12 -17.65 6.25
CA VAL A 323 0.66 -18.65 5.49
C VAL A 323 -0.13 -19.92 5.31
N ASP A 324 -0.86 -20.36 6.34
CA ASP A 324 -1.70 -21.56 6.36
C ASP A 324 -3.02 -21.24 7.05
N LEU A 325 -4.11 -21.31 6.31
CA LEU A 325 -5.46 -21.04 6.81
C LEU A 325 -5.93 -22.09 7.81
N GLU A 326 -5.56 -23.40 7.62
CA GLU A 326 -6.00 -24.46 8.49
C GLU A 326 -5.30 -24.41 9.85
N GLN A 327 -3.97 -24.24 9.87
CA GLN A 327 -3.22 -24.07 11.12
C GLN A 327 -3.62 -22.78 11.83
N SER A 328 -3.76 -21.69 11.10
CA SER A 328 -4.13 -20.38 11.67
C SER A 328 -5.53 -20.38 12.26
N ASN A 329 -6.47 -21.14 11.69
CA ASN A 329 -7.82 -21.30 12.24
C ASN A 329 -7.81 -22.08 13.55
N LYS A 330 -6.95 -23.09 13.69
CA LYS A 330 -6.77 -23.84 14.96
C LYS A 330 -6.13 -23.00 16.05
N VAL A 331 -5.25 -22.08 15.68
CA VAL A 331 -4.48 -21.23 16.59
C VAL A 331 -5.16 -19.87 16.90
N GLY A 332 -6.22 -19.50 16.15
CA GLY A 332 -7.08 -18.34 16.45
C GLY A 332 -6.49 -16.99 16.06
N GLY A 333 -5.70 -16.90 14.97
CA GLY A 333 -5.16 -15.61 14.49
C GLY A 333 -6.18 -14.82 13.67
N THR A 334 -6.17 -13.47 13.74
CA THR A 334 -6.98 -12.56 12.92
C THR A 334 -6.32 -12.21 11.59
N GLY A 335 -4.98 -12.36 11.48
CA GLY A 335 -4.19 -11.88 10.35
C GLY A 335 -3.99 -10.36 10.35
N LEU A 336 -4.34 -9.67 11.44
CA LEU A 336 -4.18 -8.21 11.59
C LEU A 336 -3.00 -7.83 12.48
N GLY A 337 -2.56 -8.71 13.38
CA GLY A 337 -1.54 -8.38 14.38
C GLY A 337 -0.24 -7.82 13.81
N LEU A 338 0.34 -8.45 12.78
CA LEU A 338 1.58 -7.95 12.15
C LEU A 338 1.35 -6.69 11.30
N ALA A 339 0.17 -6.51 10.71
CA ALA A 339 -0.21 -5.26 10.06
C ALA A 339 -0.28 -4.10 11.07
N ILE A 340 -0.85 -4.34 12.26
CA ILE A 340 -0.88 -3.37 13.37
C ILE A 340 0.55 -3.04 13.81
N VAL A 341 1.42 -4.04 13.98
CA VAL A 341 2.84 -3.84 14.32
C VAL A 341 3.50 -2.92 13.30
N LYS A 342 3.37 -3.20 12.01
CA LYS A 342 3.92 -2.38 10.92
C LYS A 342 3.49 -0.92 11.02
N HIS A 343 2.19 -0.66 11.13
CA HIS A 343 1.66 0.71 11.19
C HIS A 343 2.15 1.47 12.42
N ILE A 344 2.12 0.84 13.60
CA ILE A 344 2.62 1.48 14.83
C ILE A 344 4.12 1.78 14.72
N VAL A 345 4.94 0.85 14.24
CA VAL A 345 6.38 1.04 14.06
C VAL A 345 6.66 2.18 13.08
N THR A 346 5.95 2.24 11.96
CA THR A 346 6.05 3.34 10.99
C THR A 346 5.69 4.69 11.62
N GLN A 347 4.60 4.77 12.38
CA GLN A 347 4.20 5.98 13.11
C GLN A 347 5.29 6.47 14.11
N HIS A 348 6.03 5.53 14.71
CA HIS A 348 7.15 5.82 15.59
C HIS A 348 8.46 6.15 14.85
N ARG A 349 8.43 6.26 13.50
CA ARG A 349 9.62 6.39 12.63
C ARG A 349 10.65 5.30 12.83
N GLY A 350 10.21 4.16 13.30
CA GLY A 350 10.98 2.95 13.39
C GLY A 350 10.96 2.16 12.09
N HIS A 351 11.67 1.07 12.06
CA HIS A 351 11.55 0.05 11.05
C HIS A 351 11.57 -1.34 11.68
N TYR A 352 11.26 -2.36 10.92
CA TYR A 352 11.27 -3.74 11.39
C TYR A 352 11.96 -4.62 10.37
N GLU A 353 12.56 -5.68 10.88
CA GLU A 353 13.13 -6.76 10.07
C GLU A 353 12.57 -8.09 10.55
N ILE A 354 12.33 -9.01 9.62
CA ILE A 354 11.81 -10.34 9.91
C ILE A 354 12.78 -11.36 9.34
N LEU A 355 13.39 -12.10 10.26
CA LEU A 355 14.35 -13.16 10.00
C LEU A 355 13.67 -14.47 10.33
N SER A 356 13.39 -15.31 9.34
CA SER A 356 12.72 -16.58 9.58
C SER A 356 13.16 -17.62 8.57
N GLU A 357 13.26 -18.83 9.03
CA GLU A 357 13.52 -20.01 8.23
C GLU A 357 12.58 -21.12 8.66
N GLU A 358 12.05 -21.83 7.67
CA GLU A 358 11.06 -22.89 7.90
C GLU A 358 11.62 -23.97 8.85
N ASN A 359 10.87 -24.30 9.90
CA ASN A 359 11.22 -25.20 11.00
C ASN A 359 12.37 -24.74 11.93
N GLN A 360 12.88 -23.52 11.79
CA GLN A 360 13.91 -22.97 12.67
C GLN A 360 13.42 -21.84 13.57
N GLY A 361 12.18 -21.38 13.35
CA GLY A 361 11.56 -20.31 14.12
C GLY A 361 11.60 -18.96 13.40
N THR A 362 11.16 -17.93 14.12
CA THR A 362 11.08 -16.56 13.61
C THR A 362 11.67 -15.58 14.60
N GLU A 363 12.44 -14.62 14.09
CA GLU A 363 12.94 -13.47 14.84
C GLU A 363 12.39 -12.21 14.19
N ILE A 364 11.67 -11.39 14.97
CA ILE A 364 11.18 -10.07 14.52
C ILE A 364 11.94 -9.01 15.30
N GLN A 365 12.67 -8.17 14.60
CA GLN A 365 13.47 -7.08 15.12
C GLN A 365 12.77 -5.76 14.88
N ILE A 366 12.55 -4.98 15.92
CA ILE A 366 11.94 -3.65 15.89
C ILE A 366 12.99 -2.62 16.25
N TYR A 367 13.18 -1.64 15.39
CA TYR A 367 14.11 -0.54 15.58
C TYR A 367 13.34 0.73 15.91
N LEU A 368 13.57 1.29 17.08
CA LEU A 368 12.90 2.49 17.57
C LEU A 368 13.92 3.59 17.91
N PRO A 369 13.58 4.88 17.66
CA PRO A 369 14.44 5.98 18.05
C PRO A 369 14.74 5.96 19.55
N ALA A 370 16.03 5.99 19.90
CA ALA A 370 16.50 6.09 21.28
C ALA A 370 16.45 7.55 21.75
N LYS A 371 16.29 7.77 23.06
CA LYS A 371 16.65 9.05 23.65
C LYS A 371 18.18 9.11 23.68
N THR A 372 18.77 10.02 22.93
CA THR A 372 20.18 10.41 23.07
C THR A 372 20.37 11.21 24.36
#